data_da792782a7f8f462c70d71ede3f5d74a
#
_entry.id   da792782a7f8f462c70d71ede3f5d74a
#
_cell.length_a   1.000
_cell.length_b   1.000
_cell.length_c   1.000
_cell.angle_alpha   90.00
_cell.angle_beta   90.00
_cell.angle_gamma   90.00
#
_symmetry.space_group_name_H-M   'P 1'
#
loop_
_entity.id
_entity.type
_entity.pdbx_description
1 polymer ?
#
loop_
_entity_poly.entity_id
_entity_poly.type
_entity_poly.pdbx_seq_one_letter_code
_entity_poly.pdbx_strand_id
1 'polypeptide(L)'
;HASLTLAALAGIRVATTRPVPLARGTALAIERFDRAPGQRLHALSAHVALRAAGSEPGYPALAQLLRRRGVLAHGQWQQDKHELCRRLVFHILIDNTDDHEKKHVLLVQDNQQLRLSPAFDVLPTGQALGYQSMHVGKEGAVSSVDNALSMAAMYGLSAREALDEARHVARVVDGWPVHFIAQGVSAEATALLADQIDRPFLREQRRSLLAA
;
A
#
# COMPACT_ATOMS: atom_id res chain seq x y z
N HIS A 1 8.24 6.03 -9.38
CA HIS A 1 7.59 5.34 -10.49
C HIS A 1 7.69 3.83 -10.32
N ALA A 2 8.88 3.26 -10.32
CA ALA A 2 9.08 1.82 -10.29
C ALA A 2 8.35 1.10 -9.13
N SER A 3 8.35 1.68 -7.92
CA SER A 3 7.61 1.10 -6.78
C SER A 3 6.10 1.10 -6.99
N LEU A 4 5.55 2.15 -7.60
CA LEU A 4 4.12 2.23 -7.90
C LEU A 4 3.72 1.24 -8.99
N THR A 5 4.52 1.10 -10.05
CA THR A 5 4.24 0.10 -11.10
C THR A 5 4.42 -1.33 -10.57
N LEU A 6 5.34 -1.58 -9.64
CA LEU A 6 5.45 -2.86 -8.94
C LEU A 6 4.20 -3.13 -8.08
N ALA A 7 3.73 -2.12 -7.34
CA ALA A 7 2.50 -2.23 -6.55
C ALA A 7 1.27 -2.56 -7.44
N ALA A 8 1.21 -1.99 -8.65
CA ALA A 8 0.15 -2.32 -9.61
C ALA A 8 0.16 -3.81 -10.01
N LEU A 9 1.34 -4.42 -10.18
CA LEU A 9 1.45 -5.87 -10.44
C LEU A 9 0.96 -6.70 -9.25
N ALA A 10 1.05 -6.17 -8.03
CA ALA A 10 0.49 -6.79 -6.83
C ALA A 10 -1.03 -6.57 -6.67
N GLY A 11 -1.72 -6.07 -7.69
CA GLY A 11 -3.16 -5.82 -7.66
C GLY A 11 -3.59 -4.62 -6.81
N ILE A 12 -2.69 -3.67 -6.61
CA ILE A 12 -2.97 -2.40 -5.93
C ILE A 12 -3.27 -1.33 -6.97
N ARG A 13 -4.40 -0.64 -6.84
CA ARG A 13 -4.68 0.55 -7.67
C ARG A 13 -3.71 1.66 -7.30
N VAL A 14 -2.99 2.16 -8.28
CA VAL A 14 -1.98 3.21 -8.09
C VAL A 14 -2.32 4.46 -8.89
N ALA A 15 -1.89 5.62 -8.41
CA ALA A 15 -1.96 6.85 -9.20
C ALA A 15 -1.11 6.69 -10.47
N THR A 16 -1.63 7.15 -11.60
CA THR A 16 -0.87 7.17 -12.86
C THR A 16 0.36 8.04 -12.71
N THR A 17 1.52 7.50 -13.06
CA THR A 17 2.78 8.23 -12.94
C THR A 17 3.58 8.17 -14.23
N ARG A 18 4.33 9.25 -14.50
CA ARG A 18 5.22 9.35 -15.64
C ARG A 18 6.51 10.06 -15.25
N PRO A 19 7.68 9.42 -15.47
CA PRO A 19 8.96 10.11 -15.38
C PRO A 19 9.05 11.23 -16.46
N VAL A 20 9.53 12.40 -16.06
CA VAL A 20 9.70 13.56 -16.93
C VAL A 20 11.17 13.97 -16.89
N PRO A 21 11.90 13.81 -18.00
CA PRO A 21 13.28 14.27 -18.07
C PRO A 21 13.37 15.79 -17.85
N LEU A 22 14.34 16.21 -17.07
CA LEU A 22 14.67 17.61 -16.84
C LEU A 22 16.10 17.88 -17.34
N ALA A 23 16.49 19.15 -17.40
CA ALA A 23 17.88 19.53 -17.75
C ALA A 23 18.91 18.89 -16.78
N ARG A 24 18.52 18.66 -15.52
CA ARG A 24 19.28 17.88 -14.55
C ARG A 24 18.31 16.94 -13.81
N GLY A 25 18.53 15.62 -13.98
CA GLY A 25 17.72 14.58 -13.32
C GLY A 25 16.36 14.34 -13.97
N THR A 26 15.45 13.75 -13.20
CA THR A 26 14.12 13.36 -13.64
C THR A 26 13.10 13.75 -12.58
N ALA A 27 12.02 14.41 -12.97
CA ALA A 27 10.85 14.60 -12.12
C ALA A 27 9.85 13.45 -12.28
N LEU A 28 9.02 13.22 -11.28
CA LEU A 28 7.89 12.33 -11.37
C LEU A 28 6.59 13.13 -11.49
N ALA A 29 5.95 13.05 -12.64
CA ALA A 29 4.58 13.56 -12.81
C ALA A 29 3.59 12.52 -12.28
N ILE A 30 2.67 12.95 -11.43
CA ILE A 30 1.61 12.12 -10.84
C ILE A 30 0.27 12.71 -11.23
N GLU A 31 -0.58 11.89 -11.86
CA GLU A 31 -1.94 12.29 -12.18
C GLU A 31 -2.79 12.39 -10.91
N ARG A 32 -3.51 13.48 -10.78
CA ARG A 32 -4.35 13.71 -9.62
C ARG A 32 -5.65 12.93 -9.73
N PHE A 33 -5.83 11.94 -8.88
CA PHE A 33 -7.04 11.13 -8.78
C PHE A 33 -8.26 11.87 -8.18
N ASP A 34 -8.02 13.04 -7.57
CA ASP A 34 -9.08 13.89 -7.00
C ASP A 34 -9.54 14.97 -7.99
N ARG A 35 -9.29 14.77 -9.28
CA ARG A 35 -9.74 15.63 -10.38
C ARG A 35 -10.48 14.83 -11.42
N ALA A 36 -11.57 15.39 -11.90
CA ALA A 36 -12.27 14.99 -13.11
C ALA A 36 -12.46 16.24 -14.01
N PRO A 37 -12.75 16.09 -15.30
CA PRO A 37 -12.98 17.24 -16.17
C PRO A 37 -13.98 18.23 -15.57
N GLY A 38 -13.52 19.45 -15.28
CA GLY A 38 -14.33 20.53 -14.68
C GLY A 38 -14.70 20.33 -13.19
N GLN A 39 -14.24 19.27 -12.53
CA GLN A 39 -14.61 18.96 -11.14
C GLN A 39 -13.40 18.72 -10.25
N ARG A 40 -13.55 19.10 -8.98
CA ARG A 40 -12.70 18.64 -7.87
C ARG A 40 -13.50 17.62 -7.08
N LEU A 41 -12.98 16.40 -6.98
CA LEU A 41 -13.58 15.37 -6.15
C LEU A 41 -13.23 15.66 -4.68
N HIS A 42 -14.22 15.55 -3.81
CA HIS A 42 -14.00 15.72 -2.38
C HIS A 42 -13.12 14.55 -1.87
N ALA A 43 -12.00 14.87 -1.26
CA ALA A 43 -11.02 13.90 -0.77
C ALA A 43 -10.65 14.22 0.67
N LEU A 44 -10.64 13.19 1.52
CA LEU A 44 -10.24 13.24 2.92
C LEU A 44 -9.07 12.30 3.13
N SER A 45 -8.03 12.72 3.88
CA SER A 45 -7.03 11.76 4.35
C SER A 45 -7.65 10.82 5.39
N ALA A 46 -7.14 9.59 5.47
CA ALA A 46 -7.54 8.67 6.53
C ALA A 46 -7.28 9.25 7.93
N HIS A 47 -6.26 10.11 8.06
CA HIS A 47 -6.02 10.86 9.30
C HIS A 47 -7.27 11.64 9.76
N VAL A 48 -7.83 12.45 8.88
CA VAL A 48 -9.04 13.25 9.20
C VAL A 48 -10.23 12.34 9.45
N ALA A 49 -10.42 11.33 8.61
CA ALA A 49 -11.58 10.44 8.70
C ALA A 49 -11.57 9.55 9.95
N LEU A 50 -10.40 9.02 10.34
CA LEU A 50 -10.23 8.20 11.55
C LEU A 50 -10.39 9.06 12.81
N ARG A 51 -9.81 10.25 12.86
CA ARG A 51 -10.00 11.18 13.99
C ARG A 51 -11.46 11.58 14.16
N ALA A 52 -12.15 11.89 13.07
CA ALA A 52 -13.58 12.21 13.11
C ALA A 52 -14.43 11.00 13.57
N ALA A 53 -13.94 9.77 13.36
CA ALA A 53 -14.59 8.54 13.84
C ALA A 53 -14.16 8.15 15.27
N GLY A 54 -13.30 8.93 15.94
CA GLY A 54 -12.76 8.61 17.27
C GLY A 54 -11.89 7.34 17.28
N SER A 55 -11.23 7.02 16.17
CA SER A 55 -10.43 5.81 15.99
C SER A 55 -8.94 6.13 15.98
N GLU A 56 -8.14 5.25 16.59
CA GLU A 56 -6.68 5.31 16.50
C GLU A 56 -6.18 5.08 15.07
N PRO A 57 -5.01 5.68 14.69
CA PRO A 57 -4.41 5.46 13.38
C PRO A 57 -4.01 4.00 13.18
N GLY A 58 -4.56 3.35 12.16
CA GLY A 58 -4.25 1.96 11.91
C GLY A 58 -4.99 1.38 10.72
N TYR A 59 -4.39 0.38 10.12
CA TYR A 59 -4.96 -0.37 9.01
C TYR A 59 -6.28 -1.09 9.40
N PRO A 60 -6.37 -1.76 10.57
CA PRO A 60 -7.63 -2.37 10.99
C PRO A 60 -8.74 -1.35 11.21
N ALA A 61 -8.42 -0.17 11.78
CA ALA A 61 -9.37 0.91 11.97
C ALA A 61 -9.87 1.49 10.64
N LEU A 62 -8.97 1.65 9.66
CA LEU A 62 -9.32 2.09 8.30
C LEU A 62 -10.21 1.04 7.60
N ALA A 63 -9.90 -0.24 7.74
CA ALA A 63 -10.76 -1.32 7.22
C ALA A 63 -12.17 -1.30 7.83
N GLN A 64 -12.28 -1.02 9.14
CA GLN A 64 -13.59 -0.84 9.80
C GLN A 64 -14.34 0.39 9.30
N LEU A 65 -13.64 1.50 9.08
CA LEU A 65 -14.24 2.71 8.52
C LEU A 65 -14.82 2.44 7.13
N LEU A 66 -14.07 1.75 6.26
CA LEU A 66 -14.53 1.32 4.94
C LEU A 66 -15.73 0.37 5.03
N ARG A 67 -15.77 -0.53 6.02
CA ARG A 67 -16.94 -1.39 6.26
C ARG A 67 -18.20 -0.59 6.59
N ARG A 68 -18.06 0.48 7.39
CA ARG A 68 -19.19 1.29 7.87
C ARG A 68 -19.64 2.35 6.87
N ARG A 69 -18.71 2.91 6.12
CA ARG A 69 -18.92 4.10 5.28
C ARG A 69 -18.56 3.88 3.82
N GLY A 70 -18.07 2.70 3.44
CA GLY A 70 -17.62 2.42 2.08
C GLY A 70 -18.75 2.31 1.08
N VAL A 71 -18.42 2.43 -0.21
CA VAL A 71 -19.37 2.34 -1.33
C VAL A 71 -19.91 0.92 -1.43
N LEU A 72 -21.24 0.77 -1.32
CA LEU A 72 -21.92 -0.52 -1.34
C LEU A 72 -22.07 -1.09 -2.74
N ALA A 73 -22.22 -0.20 -3.75
CA ALA A 73 -22.43 -0.61 -5.13
C ALA A 73 -21.33 -1.56 -5.60
N HIS A 74 -21.72 -2.67 -6.22
CA HIS A 74 -20.82 -3.71 -6.75
C HIS A 74 -19.81 -4.28 -5.75
N GLY A 75 -20.08 -4.20 -4.45
CA GLY A 75 -19.16 -4.68 -3.41
C GLY A 75 -17.86 -3.87 -3.31
N GLN A 76 -17.85 -2.62 -3.71
CA GLN A 76 -16.64 -1.79 -3.76
C GLN A 76 -15.94 -1.69 -2.41
N TRP A 77 -16.68 -1.59 -1.31
CA TRP A 77 -16.10 -1.53 0.04
C TRP A 77 -15.31 -2.79 0.41
N GLN A 78 -15.74 -3.97 -0.07
CA GLN A 78 -14.99 -5.22 0.13
C GLN A 78 -13.70 -5.20 -0.69
N GLN A 79 -13.78 -4.79 -1.96
CA GLN A 79 -12.62 -4.66 -2.83
C GLN A 79 -11.60 -3.67 -2.25
N ASP A 80 -12.06 -2.52 -1.73
CA ASP A 80 -11.18 -1.52 -1.09
C ASP A 80 -10.51 -2.08 0.17
N LYS A 81 -11.20 -2.92 0.95
CA LYS A 81 -10.63 -3.59 2.13
C LYS A 81 -9.60 -4.67 1.76
N HIS A 82 -9.89 -5.49 0.75
CA HIS A 82 -8.94 -6.49 0.26
C HIS A 82 -7.67 -5.80 -0.29
N GLU A 83 -7.86 -4.72 -1.05
CA GLU A 83 -6.73 -3.91 -1.54
C GLU A 83 -5.94 -3.28 -0.38
N LEU A 84 -6.61 -2.83 0.69
CA LEU A 84 -5.93 -2.29 1.86
C LEU A 84 -5.02 -3.34 2.54
N CYS A 85 -5.46 -4.60 2.60
CA CYS A 85 -4.62 -5.72 3.06
C CYS A 85 -3.39 -5.91 2.16
N ARG A 86 -3.56 -5.91 0.84
CA ARG A 86 -2.44 -5.99 -0.12
C ARG A 86 -1.46 -4.83 0.03
N ARG A 87 -1.97 -3.59 0.22
CA ARG A 87 -1.12 -2.42 0.47
C ARG A 87 -0.25 -2.62 1.72
N LEU A 88 -0.86 -3.04 2.82
CA LEU A 88 -0.13 -3.29 4.05
C LEU A 88 1.00 -4.30 3.87
N VAL A 89 0.70 -5.47 3.27
CA VAL A 89 1.72 -6.50 2.99
C VAL A 89 2.81 -5.97 2.05
N PHE A 90 2.43 -5.22 1.02
CA PHE A 90 3.37 -4.62 0.09
C PHE A 90 4.30 -3.63 0.78
N HIS A 91 3.78 -2.71 1.59
CA HIS A 91 4.59 -1.74 2.34
C HIS A 91 5.57 -2.42 3.30
N ILE A 92 5.13 -3.49 4.00
CA ILE A 92 6.02 -4.29 4.84
C ILE A 92 7.17 -4.87 4.00
N LEU A 93 6.87 -5.53 2.88
CA LEU A 93 7.85 -6.28 2.10
C LEU A 93 8.84 -5.42 1.32
N ILE A 94 8.53 -4.14 1.05
CA ILE A 94 9.46 -3.18 0.42
C ILE A 94 10.14 -2.24 1.43
N ASP A 95 9.98 -2.44 2.74
CA ASP A 95 10.48 -1.56 3.81
C ASP A 95 9.97 -0.11 3.70
N ASN A 96 8.71 0.09 3.28
CA ASN A 96 8.06 1.39 3.35
C ASN A 96 7.46 1.62 4.74
N THR A 97 8.28 2.04 5.70
CA THR A 97 7.89 2.26 7.09
C THR A 97 7.27 3.65 7.34
N ASP A 98 7.36 4.54 6.38
CA ASP A 98 6.74 5.90 6.41
C ASP A 98 5.31 5.91 5.84
N ASP A 99 4.67 4.76 5.79
CA ASP A 99 3.28 4.65 5.35
C ASP A 99 2.33 5.02 6.49
N HIS A 100 1.97 6.29 6.56
CA HIS A 100 1.09 6.84 7.59
C HIS A 100 -0.30 7.20 7.03
N GLU A 101 -1.26 7.45 7.90
CA GLU A 101 -2.68 7.66 7.56
C GLU A 101 -2.96 8.84 6.62
N LYS A 102 -2.03 9.79 6.44
CA LYS A 102 -2.19 10.89 5.48
C LYS A 102 -1.94 10.43 4.03
N LYS A 103 -1.23 9.31 3.84
CA LYS A 103 -0.98 8.70 2.54
C LYS A 103 -2.14 7.82 2.05
N HIS A 104 -3.11 7.55 2.91
CA HIS A 104 -4.37 6.90 2.54
C HIS A 104 -5.46 7.96 2.39
N VAL A 105 -5.93 8.17 1.17
CA VAL A 105 -6.98 9.14 0.86
C VAL A 105 -8.28 8.43 0.57
N LEU A 106 -9.36 8.99 1.04
CA LEU A 106 -10.74 8.54 0.84
C LEU A 106 -11.45 9.57 -0.04
N LEU A 107 -11.93 9.13 -1.20
CA LEU A 107 -12.79 9.92 -2.07
C LEU A 107 -14.23 9.86 -1.56
N VAL A 108 -14.81 11.01 -1.30
CA VAL A 108 -16.19 11.13 -0.83
C VAL A 108 -17.12 11.16 -2.04
N GLN A 109 -18.05 10.22 -2.09
CA GLN A 109 -19.07 10.14 -3.14
C GLN A 109 -20.27 11.04 -2.80
N ASP A 110 -21.13 11.32 -3.77
CA ASP A 110 -22.29 12.21 -3.59
C ASP A 110 -23.23 11.78 -2.45
N ASN A 111 -23.32 10.47 -2.20
CA ASN A 111 -24.09 9.90 -1.09
C ASN A 111 -23.31 9.83 0.24
N GLN A 112 -22.19 10.54 0.36
CA GLN A 112 -21.29 10.56 1.51
C GLN A 112 -20.60 9.21 1.81
N GLN A 113 -20.68 8.23 0.91
CA GLN A 113 -19.90 7.01 1.00
C GLN A 113 -18.43 7.26 0.65
N LEU A 114 -17.56 6.43 1.18
CA LEU A 114 -16.11 6.57 1.06
C LEU A 114 -15.54 5.49 0.13
N ARG A 115 -14.64 5.88 -0.75
CA ARG A 115 -13.89 4.98 -1.62
C ARG A 115 -12.39 5.18 -1.40
N LEU A 116 -11.65 4.11 -1.26
CA LEU A 116 -10.19 4.18 -1.17
C LEU A 116 -9.62 4.74 -2.49
N SER A 117 -8.80 5.78 -2.41
CA SER A 117 -8.12 6.35 -3.58
C SER A 117 -7.08 5.38 -4.15
N PRO A 118 -6.59 5.57 -5.37
CA PRO A 118 -5.34 4.97 -5.81
C PRO A 118 -4.19 5.24 -4.81
N ALA A 119 -3.27 4.29 -4.66
CA ALA A 119 -2.08 4.46 -3.84
C ALA A 119 -1.10 5.46 -4.51
N PHE A 120 -0.43 6.24 -3.71
CA PHE A 120 0.59 7.21 -4.11
C PHE A 120 1.65 7.28 -3.02
N ASP A 121 2.79 7.88 -3.34
CA ASP A 121 3.92 8.04 -2.39
C ASP A 121 4.40 6.71 -1.78
N VAL A 122 4.55 5.72 -2.66
CA VAL A 122 4.97 4.36 -2.31
C VAL A 122 6.44 4.18 -2.70
N LEU A 123 7.31 4.03 -1.71
CA LEU A 123 8.74 3.87 -1.92
C LEU A 123 9.41 3.17 -0.72
N PRO A 124 10.51 2.44 -0.92
CA PRO A 124 11.32 1.96 0.18
C PRO A 124 11.88 3.14 0.98
N THR A 125 11.84 3.07 2.31
CA THR A 125 12.40 4.12 3.17
C THR A 125 13.81 3.81 3.65
N GLY A 126 14.18 2.55 3.62
CA GLY A 126 15.53 2.09 3.98
C GLY A 126 15.88 2.26 5.47
N GLN A 127 14.90 2.61 6.30
CA GLN A 127 15.13 2.92 7.71
C GLN A 127 15.24 1.67 8.60
N ALA A 128 14.71 0.53 8.16
CA ALA A 128 14.72 -0.74 8.90
C ALA A 128 14.21 -0.62 10.34
N LEU A 129 13.16 0.16 10.54
CA LEU A 129 12.66 0.48 11.88
C LEU A 129 12.05 -0.75 12.59
N GLY A 130 11.66 -1.80 11.85
CA GLY A 130 10.96 -2.96 12.40
C GLY A 130 9.50 -2.68 12.78
N TYR A 131 9.02 -1.46 12.58
CA TYR A 131 7.62 -1.06 12.81
C TYR A 131 7.13 -0.11 11.73
N GLN A 132 5.82 -0.09 11.51
CA GLN A 132 5.11 0.81 10.60
C GLN A 132 4.67 2.07 11.35
N SER A 133 4.41 3.16 10.61
CA SER A 133 3.84 4.39 11.18
C SER A 133 2.38 4.24 11.62
N MET A 134 1.70 3.21 11.13
CA MET A 134 0.32 2.86 11.48
C MET A 134 0.27 1.53 12.22
N HIS A 135 -0.77 1.35 13.03
CA HIS A 135 -1.08 0.06 13.64
C HIS A 135 -1.35 -0.99 12.55
N VAL A 136 -0.65 -2.14 12.65
CA VAL A 136 -0.64 -3.22 11.64
C VAL A 136 -1.63 -4.33 12.01
N GLY A 137 -1.49 -4.89 13.20
CA GLY A 137 -2.26 -6.04 13.63
C GLY A 137 -2.20 -6.24 15.15
N LYS A 138 -2.36 -7.48 15.62
CA LYS A 138 -2.42 -7.79 17.06
C LYS A 138 -1.17 -7.39 17.84
N GLU A 139 -0.02 -7.33 17.16
CA GLU A 139 1.27 -6.90 17.73
C GLU A 139 1.55 -5.41 17.48
N GLY A 140 0.50 -4.60 17.45
CA GLY A 140 0.65 -3.16 17.25
C GLY A 140 1.22 -2.81 15.88
N ALA A 141 2.24 -1.97 15.88
CA ALA A 141 2.88 -1.48 14.66
C ALA A 141 4.02 -2.38 14.13
N VAL A 142 4.26 -3.55 14.73
CA VAL A 142 5.34 -4.47 14.28
C VAL A 142 5.22 -4.74 12.78
N SER A 143 6.32 -4.49 12.05
CA SER A 143 6.39 -4.60 10.58
C SER A 143 6.65 -6.05 10.17
N SER A 144 5.64 -6.92 10.33
CA SER A 144 5.70 -8.30 9.88
C SER A 144 4.43 -8.71 9.16
N VAL A 145 4.58 -9.62 8.20
CA VAL A 145 3.42 -10.17 7.46
C VAL A 145 2.54 -10.98 8.41
N ASP A 146 3.10 -11.73 9.35
CA ASP A 146 2.34 -12.48 10.34
C ASP A 146 1.45 -11.55 11.17
N ASN A 147 1.99 -10.40 11.62
CA ASN A 147 1.20 -9.39 12.30
C ASN A 147 0.09 -8.81 11.40
N ALA A 148 0.37 -8.52 10.14
CA ALA A 148 -0.64 -8.05 9.19
C ALA A 148 -1.77 -9.07 9.00
N LEU A 149 -1.44 -10.35 8.85
CA LEU A 149 -2.40 -11.43 8.67
C LEU A 149 -3.15 -11.78 9.96
N SER A 150 -2.64 -11.42 11.13
CA SER A 150 -3.26 -11.69 12.44
C SER A 150 -4.67 -11.09 12.56
N MET A 151 -4.99 -10.09 11.75
CA MET A 151 -6.30 -9.41 11.71
C MET A 151 -6.98 -9.52 10.34
N ALA A 152 -6.77 -10.61 9.59
CA ALA A 152 -7.34 -10.85 8.26
C ALA A 152 -8.86 -10.63 8.18
N ALA A 153 -9.61 -11.03 9.21
CA ALA A 153 -11.06 -10.84 9.30
C ALA A 153 -11.48 -9.37 9.22
N MET A 154 -10.64 -8.42 9.64
CA MET A 154 -10.92 -6.98 9.54
C MET A 154 -11.02 -6.53 8.09
N TYR A 155 -10.26 -7.17 7.21
CA TYR A 155 -10.28 -6.93 5.77
C TYR A 155 -11.38 -7.72 5.05
N GLY A 156 -12.10 -8.60 5.75
CA GLY A 156 -13.13 -9.46 5.18
C GLY A 156 -12.57 -10.70 4.50
N LEU A 157 -11.36 -11.09 4.87
CA LEU A 157 -10.66 -12.28 4.37
C LEU A 157 -10.64 -13.37 5.43
N SER A 158 -10.80 -14.63 5.01
CA SER A 158 -10.40 -15.78 5.80
C SER A 158 -8.87 -15.83 5.93
N ALA A 159 -8.35 -16.59 6.87
CA ALA A 159 -6.91 -16.77 7.05
C ALA A 159 -6.24 -17.30 5.77
N ARG A 160 -6.92 -18.21 5.05
CA ARG A 160 -6.42 -18.77 3.78
C ARG A 160 -6.37 -17.70 2.68
N GLU A 161 -7.46 -16.97 2.49
CA GLU A 161 -7.51 -15.91 1.46
C GLU A 161 -6.46 -14.83 1.73
N ALA A 162 -6.29 -14.41 3.00
CA ALA A 162 -5.27 -13.44 3.38
C ALA A 162 -3.85 -13.95 3.11
N LEU A 163 -3.59 -15.24 3.37
CA LEU A 163 -2.32 -15.88 3.05
C LEU A 163 -2.08 -15.94 1.54
N ASP A 164 -3.10 -16.27 0.76
CA ASP A 164 -3.00 -16.33 -0.71
C ASP A 164 -2.72 -14.93 -1.30
N GLU A 165 -3.35 -13.88 -0.76
CA GLU A 165 -3.06 -12.48 -1.10
C GLU A 165 -1.61 -12.10 -0.74
N ALA A 166 -1.14 -12.47 0.46
CA ALA A 166 0.22 -12.20 0.89
C ALA A 166 1.26 -12.92 0.01
N ARG A 167 1.00 -14.16 -0.37
CA ARG A 167 1.83 -14.92 -1.31
C ARG A 167 1.90 -14.27 -2.69
N HIS A 168 0.76 -13.77 -3.18
CA HIS A 168 0.74 -13.03 -4.45
C HIS A 168 1.63 -11.80 -4.38
N VAL A 169 1.48 -10.98 -3.33
CA VAL A 169 2.32 -9.79 -3.13
C VAL A 169 3.79 -10.17 -2.99
N ALA A 170 4.11 -11.23 -2.23
CA ALA A 170 5.49 -11.69 -2.04
C ALA A 170 6.16 -12.10 -3.36
N ARG A 171 5.43 -12.84 -4.24
CA ARG A 171 5.94 -13.20 -5.58
C ARG A 171 6.26 -11.97 -6.42
N VAL A 172 5.39 -10.98 -6.38
CA VAL A 172 5.61 -9.73 -7.13
C VAL A 172 6.81 -8.97 -6.59
N VAL A 173 6.89 -8.83 -5.25
CA VAL A 173 8.01 -8.11 -4.63
C VAL A 173 9.33 -8.86 -4.82
N ASP A 174 9.34 -10.19 -4.85
CA ASP A 174 10.58 -10.95 -5.08
C ASP A 174 11.21 -10.68 -6.46
N GLY A 175 10.39 -10.27 -7.44
CA GLY A 175 10.82 -9.82 -8.77
C GLY A 175 11.24 -8.35 -8.87
N TRP A 176 11.32 -7.60 -7.78
CA TRP A 176 11.55 -6.15 -7.77
C TRP A 176 12.80 -5.71 -8.55
N PRO A 177 13.97 -6.42 -8.52
CA PRO A 177 15.18 -5.92 -9.20
C PRO A 177 15.00 -5.87 -10.71
N VAL A 178 14.44 -6.94 -11.28
CA VAL A 178 14.17 -7.03 -12.72
C VAL A 178 13.15 -5.97 -13.15
N HIS A 179 12.09 -5.81 -12.34
CA HIS A 179 11.06 -4.81 -12.61
C HIS A 179 11.62 -3.39 -12.56
N PHE A 180 12.44 -3.04 -11.56
CA PHE A 180 12.99 -1.70 -11.43
C PHE A 180 13.93 -1.34 -12.59
N ILE A 181 14.77 -2.27 -13.02
CA ILE A 181 15.61 -2.10 -14.21
C ILE A 181 14.74 -1.88 -15.46
N ALA A 182 13.68 -2.66 -15.64
CA ALA A 182 12.74 -2.51 -16.75
C ALA A 182 11.99 -1.15 -16.72
N GLN A 183 11.85 -0.55 -15.53
CA GLN A 183 11.29 0.80 -15.37
C GLN A 183 12.32 1.93 -15.45
N GLY A 184 13.55 1.62 -15.88
CA GLY A 184 14.61 2.60 -16.10
C GLY A 184 15.44 2.97 -14.88
N VAL A 185 15.34 2.22 -13.79
CA VAL A 185 16.26 2.36 -12.65
C VAL A 185 17.61 1.76 -13.02
N SER A 186 18.72 2.49 -12.81
CA SER A 186 20.04 1.99 -13.15
C SER A 186 20.41 0.74 -12.32
N ALA A 187 21.30 -0.10 -12.85
CA ALA A 187 21.78 -1.28 -12.13
C ALA A 187 22.48 -0.89 -10.83
N GLU A 188 23.21 0.22 -10.80
CA GLU A 188 23.86 0.75 -9.60
C GLU A 188 22.83 1.17 -8.53
N ALA A 189 21.81 1.94 -8.92
CA ALA A 189 20.73 2.32 -8.00
C ALA A 189 19.94 1.10 -7.52
N THR A 190 19.72 0.10 -8.37
CA THR A 190 19.06 -1.16 -7.99
C THR A 190 19.91 -1.92 -6.97
N ALA A 191 21.22 -1.97 -7.14
CA ALA A 191 22.13 -2.60 -6.16
C ALA A 191 22.06 -1.90 -4.79
N LEU A 192 22.03 -0.56 -4.74
CA LEU A 192 21.88 0.20 -3.49
C LEU A 192 20.51 -0.05 -2.82
N LEU A 193 19.44 -0.20 -3.61
CA LEU A 193 18.11 -0.52 -3.08
C LEU A 193 18.02 -1.95 -2.53
N ALA A 194 18.88 -2.87 -2.96
CA ALA A 194 18.94 -4.22 -2.40
C ALA A 194 19.30 -4.21 -0.91
N ASP A 195 20.12 -3.26 -0.45
CA ASP A 195 20.42 -3.07 0.96
C ASP A 195 19.20 -2.66 1.80
N GLN A 196 18.11 -2.25 1.15
CA GLN A 196 16.86 -1.87 1.78
C GLN A 196 15.81 -2.97 1.63
N ILE A 197 15.46 -3.34 0.40
CA ILE A 197 14.36 -4.27 0.10
C ILE A 197 14.76 -5.74 0.38
N ASP A 198 16.06 -6.07 0.27
CA ASP A 198 16.55 -7.43 0.41
C ASP A 198 17.26 -7.70 1.75
N ARG A 199 16.92 -6.92 2.77
CA ARG A 199 17.41 -7.19 4.13
C ARG A 199 17.04 -8.61 4.57
N PRO A 200 17.86 -9.27 5.41
CA PRO A 200 17.66 -10.66 5.79
C PRO A 200 16.22 -10.95 6.29
N PHE A 201 15.67 -10.11 7.17
CA PHE A 201 14.33 -10.31 7.71
C PHE A 201 13.21 -10.13 6.68
N LEU A 202 13.38 -9.27 5.67
CA LEU A 202 12.40 -9.10 4.58
C LEU A 202 12.46 -10.25 3.59
N ARG A 203 13.66 -10.70 3.25
CA ARG A 203 13.87 -11.90 2.43
C ARG A 203 13.28 -13.14 3.10
N GLU A 204 13.49 -13.30 4.41
CA GLU A 204 12.94 -14.43 5.14
C GLU A 204 11.42 -14.44 5.12
N GLN A 205 10.76 -13.30 5.35
CA GLN A 205 9.31 -13.19 5.22
C GLN A 205 8.81 -13.61 3.83
N ARG A 206 9.46 -13.13 2.75
CA ARG A 206 9.10 -13.56 1.38
C ARG A 206 9.31 -15.05 1.17
N ARG A 207 10.44 -15.61 1.59
CA ARG A 207 10.74 -17.04 1.46
C ARG A 207 9.74 -17.91 2.20
N SER A 208 9.41 -17.58 3.44
CA SER A 208 8.43 -18.31 4.25
C SER A 208 7.05 -18.34 3.56
N LEU A 209 6.62 -17.22 2.97
CA LEU A 209 5.37 -17.16 2.22
C LEU A 209 5.40 -18.02 0.94
N LEU A 210 6.55 -18.11 0.26
CA LEU A 210 6.68 -18.80 -1.03
C LEU A 210 7.00 -20.29 -0.89
N ALA A 211 7.52 -20.73 0.26
CA ALA A 211 7.86 -22.13 0.54
C ALA A 211 6.67 -22.97 1.02
N ALA A 212 5.63 -22.34 1.52
CA ALA A 212 4.41 -22.97 2.06
C ALA A 212 3.29 -23.03 1.01
#